data_050219a08c299e316daaa3607ab6d4cf
#
_entry.id   050219a08c299e316daaa3607ab6d4cf
#
_cell.length_a   1.000
_cell.length_b   1.000
_cell.length_c   1.000
_cell.angle_alpha   90.00
_cell.angle_beta   90.00
_cell.angle_gamma   90.00
#
_symmetry.space_group_name_H-M   'P 1'
#
loop_
_entity.id
_entity.type
_entity.pdbx_description
1 polymer ?
#
loop_
_entity_poly.entity_id
_entity_poly.type
_entity_poly.pdbx_seq_one_letter_code
_entity_poly.pdbx_strand_id
1 'polypeptide(L)'
;AHQRSQVLMTTFPLRLAASALFAAALLLPARAYDLQYRQNGTSFSASELRSIFNNALPAAYDQRFPDQRWTTYLLLDAHADKELVAITLGLSPRVGPSKALLPVATFSVIEPMPRSAAQWQQLLSDLAARYARLMLENRSRILSQP
;
A
#
# COMPACT_ATOMS: atom_id res chain seq x y z
N ALA A 1 39.50 54.68 26.25
CA ALA A 1 39.55 53.23 25.85
C ALA A 1 38.12 52.71 25.74
N HIS A 2 37.62 52.61 24.52
CA HIS A 2 36.30 51.95 24.22
C HIS A 2 36.57 50.59 23.68
N GLN A 3 36.30 49.55 24.48
CA GLN A 3 36.26 48.16 24.05
C GLN A 3 34.88 47.90 23.44
N ARG A 4 34.82 47.70 22.14
CA ARG A 4 33.64 47.17 21.46
C ARG A 4 33.66 45.64 21.55
N SER A 5 32.76 45.09 22.33
CA SER A 5 32.45 43.66 22.32
C SER A 5 31.78 43.30 20.98
N GLN A 6 32.44 42.51 20.16
CA GLN A 6 31.81 41.88 19.00
C GLN A 6 31.10 40.60 19.47
N VAL A 7 29.79 40.62 19.38
CA VAL A 7 28.97 39.40 19.53
C VAL A 7 29.09 38.63 18.25
N LEU A 8 29.80 37.51 18.30
CA LEU A 8 29.79 36.50 17.22
C LEU A 8 28.44 35.78 17.29
N MET A 9 27.54 36.12 16.38
CA MET A 9 26.39 35.31 16.09
C MET A 9 26.82 34.11 15.26
N THR A 10 26.98 32.97 15.90
CA THR A 10 27.08 31.67 15.20
C THR A 10 25.72 31.29 14.70
N THR A 11 25.47 31.57 13.45
CA THR A 11 24.33 30.99 12.72
C THR A 11 24.65 29.52 12.43
N PHE A 12 24.14 28.62 13.23
CA PHE A 12 24.12 27.18 12.91
C PHE A 12 23.23 26.93 11.68
N PRO A 13 23.70 26.27 10.66
CA PRO A 13 22.86 26.02 9.48
C PRO A 13 21.84 24.93 9.77
N LEU A 14 20.60 25.35 9.87
CA LEU A 14 19.42 24.47 9.97
C LEU A 14 19.17 23.61 8.70
N ARG A 15 20.12 23.61 7.76
CA ARG A 15 19.96 22.96 6.45
C ARG A 15 20.40 21.48 6.39
N LEU A 16 21.06 20.96 7.40
CA LEU A 16 21.57 19.59 7.40
C LEU A 16 20.54 18.53 7.85
N ALA A 17 19.52 18.91 8.62
CA ALA A 17 18.53 17.96 9.11
C ALA A 17 17.51 17.52 8.05
N ALA A 18 17.17 18.37 7.08
CA ALA A 18 16.23 18.05 6.02
C ALA A 18 16.81 17.09 4.98
N SER A 19 18.12 17.12 4.73
CA SER A 19 18.80 16.26 3.75
C SER A 19 18.94 14.81 4.24
N ALA A 20 19.07 14.60 5.55
CA ALA A 20 19.19 13.25 6.13
C ALA A 20 17.87 12.48 6.11
N LEU A 21 16.73 13.17 6.31
CA LEU A 21 15.38 12.57 6.22
C LEU A 21 15.03 12.17 4.79
N PHE A 22 15.46 12.93 3.79
CA PHE A 22 15.23 12.62 2.38
C PHE A 22 16.07 11.42 1.90
N ALA A 23 17.31 11.30 2.37
CA ALA A 23 18.19 10.16 2.06
C ALA A 23 17.70 8.85 2.69
N ALA A 24 17.11 8.88 3.89
CA ALA A 24 16.52 7.71 4.53
C ALA A 24 15.28 7.19 3.77
N ALA A 25 14.46 8.07 3.17
CA ALA A 25 13.32 7.68 2.35
C ALA A 25 13.74 7.00 1.04
N LEU A 26 14.90 7.34 0.49
CA LEU A 26 15.46 6.72 -0.73
C LEU A 26 16.12 5.35 -0.47
N LEU A 27 16.40 5.00 0.80
CA LEU A 27 17.01 3.73 1.19
C LEU A 27 15.97 2.64 1.50
N LEU A 28 14.65 2.95 1.50
CA LEU A 28 13.61 1.94 1.63
C LEU A 28 13.59 1.10 0.34
N PRO A 29 13.68 -0.24 0.45
CA PRO A 29 13.61 -1.10 -0.73
C PRO A 29 12.27 -0.89 -1.41
N ALA A 30 12.28 -0.72 -2.74
CA ALA A 30 11.07 -0.70 -3.54
C ALA A 30 10.31 -2.01 -3.37
N ARG A 31 9.00 -1.94 -3.14
CA ARG A 31 8.15 -3.14 -3.06
C ARG A 31 8.00 -3.76 -4.44
N ALA A 32 8.08 -5.08 -4.50
CA ALA A 32 8.09 -5.84 -5.74
C ALA A 32 6.76 -6.56 -6.01
N TYR A 33 5.65 -5.99 -5.62
CA TYR A 33 4.30 -6.44 -6.02
C TYR A 33 3.64 -5.41 -6.93
N ASP A 34 2.76 -5.86 -7.81
CA ASP A 34 1.92 -5.01 -8.64
C ASP A 34 0.53 -4.87 -8.01
N LEU A 35 0.08 -3.63 -7.81
CA LEU A 35 -1.25 -3.33 -7.32
C LEU A 35 -2.04 -2.59 -8.40
N GLN A 36 -3.12 -3.19 -8.83
CA GLN A 36 -4.14 -2.56 -9.66
C GLN A 36 -5.42 -2.40 -8.87
N TYR A 37 -6.18 -1.35 -9.14
CA TYR A 37 -7.41 -1.09 -8.41
C TYR A 37 -8.49 -0.50 -9.30
N ARG A 38 -9.71 -0.76 -8.89
CA ARG A 38 -10.91 -0.09 -9.39
C ARG A 38 -11.75 0.35 -8.19
N GLN A 39 -12.31 1.54 -8.27
CA GLN A 39 -13.13 2.07 -7.20
C GLN A 39 -14.39 2.73 -7.75
N ASN A 40 -15.47 2.58 -6.97
CA ASN A 40 -16.75 3.23 -7.18
C ASN A 40 -17.24 3.78 -5.83
N GLY A 41 -17.65 5.04 -5.82
CA GLY A 41 -18.08 5.71 -4.59
C GLY A 41 -16.96 6.10 -3.61
N THR A 42 -15.71 5.92 -3.99
CA THR A 42 -14.51 6.39 -3.28
C THR A 42 -13.59 7.12 -4.25
N SER A 43 -12.61 7.86 -3.72
CA SER A 43 -11.70 8.69 -4.53
C SER A 43 -10.26 8.65 -4.01
N PHE A 44 -9.76 7.46 -3.65
CA PHE A 44 -8.37 7.28 -3.26
C PHE A 44 -7.44 7.53 -4.43
N SER A 45 -6.32 8.21 -4.18
CA SER A 45 -5.22 8.28 -5.15
C SER A 45 -4.44 6.96 -5.19
N ALA A 46 -3.73 6.73 -6.30
CA ALA A 46 -2.84 5.57 -6.42
C ALA A 46 -1.76 5.56 -5.33
N SER A 47 -1.22 6.74 -4.97
CA SER A 47 -0.19 6.84 -3.94
C SER A 47 -0.73 6.55 -2.53
N GLU A 48 -1.95 6.95 -2.22
CA GLU A 48 -2.61 6.62 -0.94
C GLU A 48 -2.81 5.12 -0.80
N LEU A 49 -3.38 4.47 -1.80
CA LEU A 49 -3.58 3.02 -1.79
C LEU A 49 -2.26 2.26 -1.72
N ARG A 50 -1.25 2.66 -2.50
CA ARG A 50 0.08 2.06 -2.43
C ARG A 50 0.72 2.21 -1.06
N SER A 51 0.58 3.37 -0.43
CA SER A 51 1.10 3.60 0.92
C SER A 51 0.46 2.66 1.95
N ILE A 52 -0.86 2.52 1.92
CA ILE A 52 -1.60 1.62 2.81
C ILE A 52 -1.15 0.17 2.61
N PHE A 53 -1.09 -0.29 1.37
CA PHE A 53 -0.70 -1.67 1.05
C PHE A 53 0.78 -1.93 1.34
N ASN A 54 1.68 -1.00 1.05
CA ASN A 54 3.09 -1.14 1.38
C ASN A 54 3.33 -1.33 2.87
N ASN A 55 2.55 -0.66 3.70
CA ASN A 55 2.65 -0.78 5.15
C ASN A 55 1.97 -2.05 5.71
N ALA A 56 0.94 -2.54 5.04
CA ALA A 56 0.13 -3.66 5.52
C ALA A 56 0.61 -5.04 5.01
N LEU A 57 1.13 -5.12 3.79
CA LEU A 57 1.61 -6.37 3.21
C LEU A 57 2.99 -6.73 3.77
N PRO A 58 3.18 -7.98 4.25
CA PRO A 58 4.50 -8.42 4.72
C PRO A 58 5.48 -8.60 3.55
N ALA A 59 6.77 -8.50 3.82
CA ALA A 59 7.82 -8.69 2.81
C ALA A 59 7.75 -10.08 2.14
N ALA A 60 7.29 -11.10 2.85
CA ALA A 60 7.09 -12.43 2.29
C ALA A 60 6.08 -12.46 1.14
N TYR A 61 5.12 -11.51 1.11
CA TYR A 61 4.15 -11.40 0.02
C TYR A 61 4.83 -11.06 -1.31
N ASP A 62 5.72 -10.07 -1.32
CA ASP A 62 6.48 -9.68 -2.52
C ASP A 62 7.34 -10.82 -3.04
N GLN A 63 7.96 -11.59 -2.13
CA GLN A 63 8.82 -12.71 -2.50
C GLN A 63 8.04 -13.87 -3.13
N ARG A 64 6.80 -14.08 -2.69
CA ARG A 64 5.96 -15.19 -3.14
C ARG A 64 5.13 -14.84 -4.36
N PHE A 65 4.72 -13.57 -4.47
CA PHE A 65 3.86 -13.06 -5.53
C PHE A 65 4.47 -11.80 -6.17
N PRO A 66 5.66 -11.92 -6.80
CA PRO A 66 6.35 -10.79 -7.41
C PRO A 66 5.59 -10.25 -8.62
N ASP A 67 5.79 -8.96 -8.90
CA ASP A 67 5.10 -8.20 -9.96
C ASP A 67 5.34 -8.73 -11.38
N GLN A 68 6.44 -9.43 -11.64
CA GLN A 68 6.71 -10.02 -12.96
C GLN A 68 5.73 -11.17 -13.28
N ARG A 69 5.16 -11.82 -12.27
CA ARG A 69 4.35 -13.02 -12.43
C ARG A 69 2.94 -12.88 -11.90
N TRP A 70 2.69 -11.89 -11.06
CA TRP A 70 1.43 -11.73 -10.35
C TRP A 70 0.96 -10.28 -10.32
N THR A 71 -0.34 -10.11 -10.32
CA THR A 71 -1.02 -8.82 -10.06
C THR A 71 -1.96 -8.99 -8.87
N THR A 72 -1.88 -8.06 -7.94
CA THR A 72 -2.85 -7.91 -6.84
C THR A 72 -3.92 -6.92 -7.27
N TYR A 73 -5.18 -7.32 -7.17
CA TYR A 73 -6.33 -6.46 -7.47
C TYR A 73 -7.03 -6.00 -6.21
N LEU A 74 -7.42 -4.74 -6.22
CA LEU A 74 -8.31 -4.15 -5.23
C LEU A 74 -9.56 -3.61 -5.93
N LEU A 75 -10.72 -4.07 -5.51
CA LEU A 75 -12.01 -3.54 -5.92
C LEU A 75 -12.70 -2.91 -4.71
N LEU A 76 -13.02 -1.63 -4.81
CA LEU A 76 -13.77 -0.88 -3.81
C LEU A 76 -15.12 -0.48 -4.42
N ASP A 77 -16.20 -0.87 -3.78
CA ASP A 77 -17.55 -0.49 -4.19
C ASP A 77 -18.32 0.01 -2.98
N ALA A 78 -18.38 1.33 -2.84
CA ALA A 78 -19.01 2.01 -1.73
C ALA A 78 -20.43 2.43 -2.09
N HIS A 79 -21.40 2.03 -1.28
CA HIS A 79 -22.81 2.31 -1.41
C HIS A 79 -23.27 3.24 -0.29
N ALA A 80 -23.20 4.55 -0.53
CA ALA A 80 -23.52 5.56 0.47
C ALA A 80 -24.95 5.49 0.97
N ASP A 81 -25.89 5.13 0.09
CA ASP A 81 -27.32 4.95 0.41
C ASP A 81 -27.57 3.79 1.40
N LYS A 82 -26.70 2.80 1.41
CA LYS A 82 -26.76 1.63 2.30
C LYS A 82 -25.77 1.69 3.44
N GLU A 83 -24.92 2.71 3.48
CA GLU A 83 -23.82 2.86 4.44
C GLU A 83 -22.90 1.63 4.50
N LEU A 84 -22.68 0.99 3.35
CA LEU A 84 -21.87 -0.22 3.20
C LEU A 84 -20.80 -0.03 2.14
N VAL A 85 -19.71 -0.78 2.30
CA VAL A 85 -18.67 -0.92 1.28
C VAL A 85 -18.37 -2.40 1.04
N ALA A 86 -18.37 -2.80 -0.21
CA ALA A 86 -17.86 -4.09 -0.65
C ALA A 86 -16.41 -3.93 -1.07
N ILE A 87 -15.55 -4.79 -0.55
CA ILE A 87 -14.10 -4.76 -0.81
C ILE A 87 -13.68 -6.15 -1.25
N THR A 88 -13.05 -6.24 -2.42
CA THR A 88 -12.49 -7.48 -2.93
C THR A 88 -11.01 -7.30 -3.20
N LEU A 89 -10.22 -8.23 -2.69
CA LEU A 89 -8.80 -8.39 -3.00
C LEU A 89 -8.63 -9.69 -3.78
N GLY A 90 -7.88 -9.66 -4.85
CA GLY A 90 -7.67 -10.80 -5.73
C GLY A 90 -6.23 -10.92 -6.18
N LEU A 91 -5.81 -12.14 -6.44
CA LEU A 91 -4.50 -12.48 -6.97
C LEU A 91 -4.65 -13.10 -8.35
N SER A 92 -4.01 -12.52 -9.34
CA SER A 92 -4.06 -12.97 -10.74
C SER A 92 -2.67 -13.24 -11.27
N PRO A 93 -2.47 -14.36 -11.99
CA PRO A 93 -1.24 -14.57 -12.75
C PRO A 93 -1.14 -13.57 -13.90
N ARG A 94 0.08 -13.23 -14.27
CA ARG A 94 0.38 -12.35 -15.41
C ARG A 94 0.99 -13.15 -16.55
N VAL A 95 0.55 -12.82 -17.76
CA VAL A 95 1.16 -13.29 -19.00
C VAL A 95 1.83 -12.09 -19.66
N GLY A 96 3.15 -11.97 -19.50
CA GLY A 96 3.90 -10.81 -19.94
C GLY A 96 3.69 -9.56 -19.08
N PRO A 97 4.37 -8.43 -19.40
CA PRO A 97 4.43 -7.27 -18.51
C PRO A 97 3.13 -6.46 -18.40
N SER A 98 2.20 -6.61 -19.33
CA SER A 98 1.01 -5.75 -19.43
C SER A 98 -0.33 -6.47 -19.32
N LYS A 99 -0.34 -7.81 -19.20
CA LYS A 99 -1.59 -8.58 -19.19
C LYS A 99 -1.68 -9.48 -17.96
N ALA A 100 -2.67 -9.22 -17.13
CA ALA A 100 -3.09 -10.13 -16.08
C ALA A 100 -4.25 -11.02 -16.54
N LEU A 101 -4.28 -12.25 -16.08
CA LEU A 101 -5.38 -13.20 -16.29
C LEU A 101 -6.47 -12.97 -15.23
N LEU A 102 -7.50 -13.79 -15.26
CA LEU A 102 -8.53 -13.80 -14.23
C LEU A 102 -7.94 -14.17 -12.86
N PRO A 103 -8.49 -13.66 -11.77
CA PRO A 103 -8.03 -14.03 -10.43
C PRO A 103 -8.15 -15.52 -10.18
N VAL A 104 -7.11 -16.10 -9.60
CA VAL A 104 -7.08 -17.51 -9.13
C VAL A 104 -7.47 -17.64 -7.67
N ALA A 105 -7.43 -16.54 -6.93
CA ALA A 105 -7.84 -16.45 -5.54
C ALA A 105 -8.42 -15.07 -5.26
N THR A 106 -9.49 -14.99 -4.50
CA THR A 106 -10.14 -13.76 -4.08
C THR A 106 -10.49 -13.81 -2.60
N PHE A 107 -10.51 -12.63 -1.99
CA PHE A 107 -10.96 -12.39 -0.64
C PHE A 107 -11.93 -11.21 -0.67
N SER A 108 -13.17 -11.41 -0.30
CA SER A 108 -14.21 -10.38 -0.37
C SER A 108 -14.89 -10.21 0.97
N VAL A 109 -15.19 -8.96 1.32
CA VAL A 109 -15.94 -8.60 2.52
C VAL A 109 -16.96 -7.51 2.19
N ILE A 110 -18.00 -7.44 3.01
CA ILE A 110 -18.92 -6.30 3.07
C ILE A 110 -18.82 -5.75 4.49
N GLU A 111 -18.49 -4.47 4.59
CA GLU A 111 -18.23 -3.80 5.85
C GLU A 111 -19.09 -2.53 5.97
N PRO A 112 -19.42 -2.06 7.19
CA PRO A 112 -19.95 -0.72 7.38
C PRO A 112 -19.00 0.32 6.77
N MET A 113 -19.56 1.33 6.11
CA MET A 113 -18.75 2.37 5.49
C MET A 113 -17.99 3.16 6.55
N PRO A 114 -16.66 3.27 6.44
CA PRO A 114 -15.88 4.13 7.33
C PRO A 114 -16.30 5.60 7.22
N ARG A 115 -16.29 6.31 8.33
CA ARG A 115 -16.73 7.70 8.44
C ARG A 115 -15.61 8.73 8.45
N SER A 116 -14.36 8.27 8.43
CA SER A 116 -13.18 9.14 8.45
C SER A 116 -12.05 8.53 7.63
N ALA A 117 -11.08 9.36 7.23
CA ALA A 117 -9.87 8.90 6.54
C ALA A 117 -9.09 7.89 7.39
N ALA A 118 -8.99 8.09 8.70
CA ALA A 118 -8.30 7.17 9.61
C ALA A 118 -9.00 5.79 9.67
N GLN A 119 -10.33 5.77 9.70
CA GLN A 119 -11.10 4.53 9.67
C GLN A 119 -10.95 3.78 8.34
N TRP A 120 -10.92 4.48 7.22
CA TRP A 120 -10.64 3.89 5.91
C TRP A 120 -9.25 3.26 5.87
N GLN A 121 -8.24 3.99 6.33
CA GLN A 121 -6.87 3.48 6.37
C GLN A 121 -6.77 2.22 7.25
N GLN A 122 -7.41 2.21 8.42
CA GLN A 122 -7.43 1.07 9.31
C GLN A 122 -8.12 -0.14 8.67
N LEU A 123 -9.28 0.06 8.06
CA LEU A 123 -10.02 -1.01 7.39
C LEU A 123 -9.20 -1.63 6.25
N LEU A 124 -8.67 -0.80 5.35
CA LEU A 124 -7.88 -1.28 4.20
C LEU A 124 -6.59 -1.97 4.65
N SER A 125 -5.92 -1.44 5.68
CA SER A 125 -4.72 -2.07 6.25
C SER A 125 -5.02 -3.44 6.84
N ASP A 126 -6.07 -3.56 7.62
CA ASP A 126 -6.48 -4.82 8.25
C ASP A 126 -6.87 -5.87 7.20
N LEU A 127 -7.61 -5.46 6.17
CA LEU A 127 -8.01 -6.35 5.08
C LEU A 127 -6.83 -6.79 4.22
N ALA A 128 -5.90 -5.88 3.92
CA ALA A 128 -4.69 -6.21 3.18
C ALA A 128 -3.82 -7.23 3.95
N ALA A 129 -3.65 -7.05 5.25
CA ALA A 129 -2.91 -7.99 6.09
C ALA A 129 -3.58 -9.37 6.15
N ARG A 130 -4.91 -9.42 6.30
CA ARG A 130 -5.68 -10.67 6.29
C ARG A 130 -5.60 -11.38 4.95
N TYR A 131 -5.76 -10.65 3.87
CA TYR A 131 -5.61 -11.15 2.50
C TYR A 131 -4.23 -11.77 2.29
N ALA A 132 -3.15 -11.05 2.63
CA ALA A 132 -1.79 -11.53 2.47
C ALA A 132 -1.55 -12.84 3.23
N ARG A 133 -2.05 -12.92 4.47
CA ARG A 133 -1.96 -14.15 5.28
C ARG A 133 -2.66 -15.32 4.61
N LEU A 134 -3.88 -15.12 4.11
CA LEU A 134 -4.64 -16.15 3.41
C LEU A 134 -3.93 -16.62 2.13
N MET A 135 -3.39 -15.70 1.35
CA MET A 135 -2.64 -16.05 0.13
C MET A 135 -1.37 -16.83 0.44
N LEU A 136 -0.63 -16.43 1.46
CA LEU A 136 0.59 -17.13 1.89
C LEU A 136 0.31 -18.52 2.45
N GLU A 137 -0.73 -18.68 3.26
CA GLU A 137 -1.17 -19.97 3.81
C GLU A 137 -1.66 -20.94 2.72
N ASN A 138 -2.28 -20.43 1.66
CA ASN A 138 -2.82 -21.23 0.56
C ASN A 138 -1.91 -21.26 -0.68
N ARG A 139 -0.66 -20.86 -0.55
CA ARG A 139 0.27 -20.73 -1.67
C ARG A 139 0.36 -21.98 -2.54
N SER A 140 0.47 -23.16 -1.97
CA SER A 140 0.60 -24.42 -2.73
C SER A 140 -0.66 -24.71 -3.57
N ARG A 141 -1.84 -24.40 -3.04
CA ARG A 141 -3.10 -24.54 -3.79
C ARG A 141 -3.19 -23.52 -4.93
N ILE A 142 -2.76 -22.30 -4.70
CA ILE A 142 -2.76 -21.21 -5.69
C ILE A 142 -1.80 -21.56 -6.84
N LEU A 143 -0.60 -22.02 -6.52
CA LEU A 143 0.43 -22.33 -7.51
C LEU A 143 0.15 -23.63 -8.28
N SER A 144 -0.71 -24.51 -7.79
CA SER A 144 -1.13 -25.73 -8.46
C SER A 144 -2.28 -25.54 -9.46
N GLN A 145 -2.84 -24.33 -9.54
CA GLN A 145 -3.87 -24.00 -10.53
C GLN A 145 -3.22 -23.87 -11.93
N PRO A 146 -3.77 -24.52 -12.96
CA PRO A 146 -3.22 -24.48 -14.32
C PRO A 146 -3.36 -23.11 -14.97
#